data_8e8f1a8cc16fd25bf96b4ab43ffca1ef
#
_entry.id   8e8f1a8cc16fd25bf96b4ab43ffca1ef
#
_cell.length_a   1.000
_cell.length_b   1.000
_cell.length_c   1.000
_cell.angle_alpha   90.00
_cell.angle_beta   90.00
_cell.angle_gamma   90.00
#
_symmetry.space_group_name_H-M   'P 1'
#
loop_
_entity.id
_entity.type
_entity.pdbx_description
1 polymer ?
#
loop_
_entity_poly.entity_id
_entity_poly.type
_entity_poly.pdbx_seq_one_letter_code
_entity_poly.pdbx_strand_id
1 'polypeptide(L)'
;MSKRIIIDVHNEQIRVAFLEEGDLVEIHIEDNEYQRVVGNIYRGKVTNVLPGMQAAFVDIGLAKNAFLYVGDINTDKEVFDFAGSKTNVEEGLHNPSIRDLLKEGQEITVQVLKEPIGTKGARVTTHITLPGR
;
A
#
# COMPACT_ATOMS: atom_id res chain seq x y z
N MET A 1 22.41 -25.12 9.77
CA MET A 1 21.12 -24.94 9.09
C MET A 1 21.34 -24.38 7.70
N SER A 2 21.05 -25.15 6.67
CA SER A 2 21.19 -24.66 5.33
C SER A 2 19.83 -24.16 4.81
N LYS A 3 19.79 -22.91 4.39
CA LYS A 3 18.60 -22.31 3.76
C LYS A 3 18.96 -21.90 2.34
N ARG A 4 18.09 -22.19 1.40
CA ARG A 4 18.28 -21.84 0.00
C ARG A 4 17.04 -21.18 -0.55
N ILE A 5 17.26 -20.17 -1.38
CA ILE A 5 16.22 -19.58 -2.22
C ILE A 5 16.59 -19.90 -3.67
N ILE A 6 15.70 -20.57 -4.36
CA ILE A 6 15.85 -20.89 -5.78
C ILE A 6 14.83 -20.06 -6.56
N ILE A 7 15.31 -19.29 -7.51
CA ILE A 7 14.48 -18.45 -8.37
C ILE A 7 14.61 -18.94 -9.80
N ASP A 8 13.49 -19.26 -10.43
CA ASP A 8 13.42 -19.70 -11.80
C ASP A 8 12.45 -18.81 -12.58
N VAL A 9 12.88 -18.36 -13.73
CA VAL A 9 12.06 -17.52 -14.62
C VAL A 9 11.94 -18.24 -15.97
N HIS A 10 10.72 -18.62 -16.30
CA HIS A 10 10.45 -19.33 -17.54
C HIS A 10 9.08 -18.97 -18.09
N ASN A 11 9.02 -18.64 -19.40
CA ASN A 11 7.76 -18.31 -20.09
C ASN A 11 6.89 -17.29 -19.34
N GLU A 12 7.50 -16.16 -18.94
CA GLU A 12 6.81 -15.10 -18.24
C GLU A 12 6.28 -15.49 -16.84
N GLN A 13 6.65 -16.66 -16.36
CA GLN A 13 6.35 -17.12 -15.01
C GLN A 13 7.58 -17.01 -14.12
N ILE A 14 7.42 -16.47 -12.93
CA ILE A 14 8.46 -16.43 -11.91
C ILE A 14 8.10 -17.41 -10.80
N ARG A 15 9.01 -18.34 -10.52
CA ARG A 15 8.86 -19.28 -9.42
C ARG A 15 9.96 -19.06 -8.40
N VAL A 16 9.60 -18.92 -7.13
CA VAL A 16 10.54 -18.76 -6.02
C VAL A 16 10.29 -19.87 -5.03
N ALA A 17 11.29 -20.73 -4.84
CA ALA A 17 11.22 -21.82 -3.89
C ALA A 17 12.15 -21.54 -2.70
N PHE A 18 11.63 -21.74 -1.51
CA PHE A 18 12.40 -21.66 -0.27
C PHE A 18 12.62 -23.06 0.29
N LEU A 19 13.88 -23.43 0.45
CA LEU A 19 14.27 -24.75 0.97
C LEU A 19 15.00 -24.61 2.32
N GLU A 20 14.66 -25.49 3.23
CA GLU A 20 15.39 -25.68 4.49
C GLU A 20 15.90 -27.12 4.57
N GLU A 21 17.19 -27.31 4.84
CA GLU A 21 17.84 -28.62 4.94
C GLU A 21 17.62 -29.50 3.70
N GLY A 22 17.32 -28.90 2.55
CA GLY A 22 17.05 -29.61 1.30
C GLY A 22 15.57 -29.88 1.03
N ASP A 23 14.71 -29.66 1.99
CA ASP A 23 13.27 -29.84 1.85
C ASP A 23 12.60 -28.54 1.39
N LEU A 24 11.61 -28.66 0.51
CA LEU A 24 10.80 -27.53 0.05
C LEU A 24 9.84 -27.10 1.16
N VAL A 25 10.02 -25.88 1.68
CA VAL A 25 9.18 -25.33 2.75
C VAL A 25 8.09 -24.44 2.17
N GLU A 26 8.43 -23.63 1.17
CA GLU A 26 7.51 -22.65 0.59
C GLU A 26 7.80 -22.46 -0.89
N ILE A 27 6.76 -22.28 -1.67
CA ILE A 27 6.87 -21.93 -3.09
C ILE A 27 5.92 -20.80 -3.44
N HIS A 28 6.46 -19.80 -4.16
CA HIS A 28 5.69 -18.69 -4.72
C HIS A 28 5.76 -18.75 -6.23
N ILE A 29 4.62 -18.63 -6.88
CA ILE A 29 4.52 -18.62 -8.33
C ILE A 29 3.80 -17.33 -8.73
N GLU A 30 4.43 -16.53 -9.57
CA GLU A 30 3.85 -15.33 -10.16
C GLU A 30 3.77 -15.51 -11.66
N ASP A 31 2.59 -15.28 -12.21
CA ASP A 31 2.29 -15.41 -13.62
C ASP A 31 1.81 -14.07 -14.17
N ASN A 32 2.17 -13.72 -15.38
CA ASN A 32 1.73 -12.49 -16.02
C ASN A 32 0.21 -12.37 -16.16
N GLU A 33 -0.51 -13.49 -16.21
CA GLU A 33 -1.96 -13.49 -16.24
C GLU A 33 -2.60 -13.12 -14.89
N TYR A 34 -1.85 -13.29 -13.80
CA TYR A 34 -2.31 -13.03 -12.43
C TYR A 34 -1.33 -12.13 -11.69
N GLN A 35 -1.09 -10.95 -12.24
CA GLN A 35 -0.26 -9.97 -11.55
C GLN A 35 -0.98 -9.48 -10.31
N ARG A 36 -0.45 -9.88 -9.17
CA ARG A 36 -0.89 -9.33 -7.89
C ARG A 36 -0.34 -7.93 -7.74
N VAL A 37 -1.21 -7.00 -7.42
CA VAL A 37 -0.82 -5.60 -7.21
C VAL A 37 -0.58 -5.26 -5.74
N VAL A 38 -0.96 -6.15 -4.81
CA VAL A 38 -0.73 -5.94 -3.37
C VAL A 38 0.75 -5.73 -3.10
N GLY A 39 1.07 -4.68 -2.37
CA GLY A 39 2.44 -4.29 -2.07
C GLY A 39 3.10 -3.38 -3.11
N ASN A 40 2.53 -3.25 -4.29
CA ASN A 40 3.05 -2.34 -5.31
C ASN A 40 2.91 -0.88 -4.87
N ILE A 41 3.88 -0.07 -5.26
CA ILE A 41 3.92 1.36 -4.95
C ILE A 41 3.72 2.14 -6.25
N TYR A 42 2.81 3.09 -6.22
CA TYR A 42 2.48 3.93 -7.37
C TYR A 42 2.56 5.42 -7.02
N ARG A 43 2.91 6.20 -8.00
CA ARG A 43 2.69 7.64 -7.96
C ARG A 43 1.33 7.91 -8.58
N GLY A 44 0.36 8.23 -7.76
CA GLY A 44 -1.02 8.44 -8.19
C GLY A 44 -1.44 9.90 -8.14
N LYS A 45 -2.61 10.16 -8.71
CA LYS A 45 -3.24 11.46 -8.70
C LYS A 45 -4.62 11.38 -8.08
N VAL A 46 -4.89 12.25 -7.11
CA VAL A 46 -6.21 12.33 -6.48
C VAL A 46 -7.22 12.84 -7.50
N THR A 47 -8.24 12.05 -7.78
CA THR A 47 -9.30 12.42 -8.73
C THR A 47 -10.51 13.02 -8.04
N ASN A 48 -10.94 12.42 -6.94
CA ASN A 48 -12.11 12.87 -6.20
C ASN A 48 -11.85 12.75 -4.70
N VAL A 49 -12.34 13.71 -3.95
CA VAL A 49 -12.37 13.66 -2.49
C VAL A 49 -13.81 13.50 -2.03
N LEU A 50 -14.06 12.50 -1.19
CA LEU A 50 -15.39 12.13 -0.72
C LEU A 50 -15.51 12.35 0.79
N PRO A 51 -15.88 13.56 1.25
CA PRO A 51 -15.89 13.86 2.68
C PRO A 51 -16.91 13.03 3.48
N GLY A 52 -18.02 12.68 2.86
CA GLY A 52 -19.04 11.86 3.52
C GLY A 52 -18.56 10.45 3.87
N MET A 53 -17.59 9.93 3.13
CA MET A 53 -16.98 8.63 3.35
C MET A 53 -15.59 8.74 4.01
N GLN A 54 -15.09 9.95 4.23
CA GLN A 54 -13.72 10.20 4.67
C GLN A 54 -12.68 9.43 3.86
N ALA A 55 -12.82 9.55 2.54
CA ALA A 55 -12.00 8.83 1.58
C ALA A 55 -11.76 9.66 0.31
N ALA A 56 -10.84 9.20 -0.51
CA ALA A 56 -10.55 9.77 -1.81
C ALA A 56 -10.34 8.67 -2.86
N PHE A 57 -10.65 8.97 -4.11
CA PHE A 57 -10.23 8.16 -5.24
C PHE A 57 -8.89 8.65 -5.78
N VAL A 58 -8.03 7.71 -6.10
CA VAL A 58 -6.69 7.97 -6.62
C VAL A 58 -6.50 7.18 -7.90
N ASP A 59 -6.14 7.88 -8.97
CA ASP A 59 -5.75 7.25 -10.22
C ASP A 59 -4.31 6.76 -10.11
N ILE A 60 -4.13 5.45 -10.12
CA ILE A 60 -2.81 4.80 -10.06
C ILE A 60 -2.43 4.13 -11.37
N GLY A 61 -3.17 4.40 -12.45
CA GLY A 61 -2.91 3.84 -13.77
C GLY A 61 -3.54 2.48 -14.03
N LEU A 62 -4.33 1.96 -13.09
CA LEU A 62 -5.11 0.74 -13.27
C LEU A 62 -6.49 1.05 -13.86
N ALA A 63 -7.20 0.01 -14.28
CA ALA A 63 -8.53 0.14 -14.90
C ALA A 63 -9.55 0.84 -13.99
N LYS A 64 -9.39 0.70 -12.68
CA LYS A 64 -10.25 1.33 -11.68
C LYS A 64 -9.41 2.20 -10.76
N ASN A 65 -9.95 3.35 -10.37
CA ASN A 65 -9.31 4.20 -9.40
C ASN A 65 -9.18 3.49 -8.05
N ALA A 66 -8.06 3.70 -7.40
CA ALA A 66 -7.82 3.19 -6.06
C ALA A 66 -8.59 3.99 -5.00
N PHE A 67 -8.80 3.39 -3.86
CA PHE A 67 -9.55 3.95 -2.75
C PHE A 67 -8.62 4.20 -1.56
N LEU A 68 -8.57 5.45 -1.10
CA LEU A 68 -7.72 5.87 0.01
C LEU A 68 -8.59 6.40 1.15
N TYR A 69 -8.64 5.67 2.27
CA TYR A 69 -9.34 6.12 3.48
C TYR A 69 -8.49 7.11 4.28
N VAL A 70 -9.15 8.00 4.99
CA VAL A 70 -8.49 9.00 5.84
C VAL A 70 -7.53 8.36 6.86
N GLY A 71 -7.90 7.20 7.40
CA GLY A 71 -7.05 6.47 8.35
C GLY A 71 -5.78 5.88 7.75
N ASP A 72 -5.72 5.75 6.43
CA ASP A 72 -4.56 5.23 5.70
C ASP A 72 -3.64 6.36 5.19
N ILE A 73 -3.92 7.60 5.54
CA ILE A 73 -3.09 8.75 5.20
C ILE A 73 -2.12 9.02 6.34
N ASN A 74 -0.83 9.03 5.99
CA ASN A 74 0.20 9.44 6.94
C ASN A 74 0.13 10.95 7.10
N THR A 75 -0.29 11.39 8.26
CA THR A 75 -0.21 12.80 8.60
C THR A 75 1.15 13.08 9.20
N ASP A 76 1.89 14.02 8.62
CA ASP A 76 3.21 14.43 9.10
C ASP A 76 3.23 14.90 10.58
N LYS A 77 2.09 14.91 11.23
CA LYS A 77 1.98 15.18 12.67
C LYS A 77 2.44 14.02 13.55
N GLU A 78 2.67 12.86 12.97
CA GLU A 78 3.42 11.79 13.61
C GLU A 78 4.93 11.90 13.35
N VAL A 79 5.39 12.98 12.76
CA VAL A 79 6.79 13.29 12.74
C VAL A 79 7.23 13.42 14.18
N PHE A 80 8.00 12.46 14.60
CA PHE A 80 8.73 12.42 15.81
C PHE A 80 9.17 13.82 16.21
N ASP A 81 8.57 14.33 17.26
CA ASP A 81 9.22 15.36 18.01
C ASP A 81 10.51 14.74 18.55
N PHE A 82 11.62 15.07 17.94
CA PHE A 82 12.95 14.59 18.29
C PHE A 82 13.30 14.89 19.78
N ALA A 83 12.46 15.63 20.46
CA ALA A 83 12.62 15.94 21.87
C ALA A 83 12.05 14.88 22.82
N GLY A 84 11.52 13.77 22.29
CA GLY A 84 11.03 12.70 23.16
C GLY A 84 9.82 13.05 24.02
N SER A 85 9.28 14.20 23.86
CA SER A 85 7.97 14.51 24.41
C SER A 85 6.96 13.95 23.41
N LYS A 86 6.31 12.87 23.82
CA LYS A 86 4.94 12.71 23.40
C LYS A 86 4.24 13.97 23.87
N THR A 87 4.26 14.99 23.07
CA THR A 87 3.23 15.97 23.19
C THR A 87 1.99 15.18 22.86
N ASN A 88 1.35 14.73 23.88
CA ASN A 88 -0.05 14.55 23.81
C ASN A 88 -0.54 15.89 23.34
N VAL A 89 -0.50 16.11 22.08
CA VAL A 89 -1.38 17.05 21.50
C VAL A 89 -2.71 16.59 22.04
N GLU A 90 -3.37 17.46 22.68
CA GLU A 90 -4.74 17.22 23.10
C GLU A 90 -5.55 16.99 21.85
N GLU A 91 -5.31 15.89 21.40
CA GLU A 91 -5.80 15.20 20.40
C GLU A 91 -7.15 14.93 20.55
N GLY A 92 -7.66 15.40 21.43
CA GLY A 92 -8.95 15.08 21.81
C GLY A 92 -9.94 15.14 20.73
N LEU A 93 -9.83 15.88 19.71
CA LEU A 93 -11.12 16.15 19.17
C LEU A 93 -11.20 16.43 17.71
N HIS A 94 -10.09 16.39 16.99
CA HIS A 94 -10.13 16.60 15.57
C HIS A 94 -9.32 15.55 14.81
N ASN A 95 -9.99 14.43 14.51
CA ASN A 95 -9.55 13.66 13.36
C ASN A 95 -9.60 14.59 12.14
N PRO A 96 -8.48 14.83 11.46
CA PRO A 96 -8.49 15.70 10.31
C PRO A 96 -9.47 15.17 9.26
N SER A 97 -10.25 16.06 8.68
CA SER A 97 -11.10 15.72 7.56
C SER A 97 -10.25 15.35 6.33
N ILE A 98 -10.73 14.45 5.51
CA ILE A 98 -10.08 14.12 4.24
C ILE A 98 -9.84 15.37 3.37
N ARG A 99 -10.72 16.36 3.44
CA ARG A 99 -10.56 17.63 2.74
C ARG A 99 -9.37 18.45 3.19
N ASP A 100 -8.97 18.29 4.44
CA ASP A 100 -7.81 19.01 5.01
C ASP A 100 -6.50 18.36 4.59
N LEU A 101 -6.53 17.09 4.23
CA LEU A 101 -5.36 16.29 3.93
C LEU A 101 -5.07 16.18 2.43
N LEU A 102 -6.11 16.14 1.60
CA LEU A 102 -5.99 15.91 0.16
C LEU A 102 -6.81 16.91 -0.63
N LYS A 103 -6.28 17.24 -1.81
CA LYS A 103 -6.97 18.07 -2.81
C LYS A 103 -7.03 17.31 -4.14
N GLU A 104 -8.12 17.53 -4.87
CA GLU A 104 -8.23 17.01 -6.24
C GLU A 104 -7.08 17.52 -7.11
N GLY A 105 -6.51 16.62 -7.89
CA GLY A 105 -5.35 16.92 -8.73
C GLY A 105 -3.99 16.79 -8.05
N GLN A 106 -3.97 16.57 -6.74
CA GLN A 106 -2.72 16.36 -6.01
C GLN A 106 -2.07 15.02 -6.37
N GLU A 107 -0.77 15.03 -6.56
CA GLU A 107 0.00 13.79 -6.73
C GLU A 107 0.45 13.24 -5.39
N ILE A 108 0.28 11.95 -5.20
CA ILE A 108 0.67 11.25 -3.97
C ILE A 108 1.30 9.90 -4.28
N THR A 109 2.17 9.45 -3.40
CA THR A 109 2.73 8.10 -3.46
C THR A 109 1.93 7.19 -2.56
N VAL A 110 1.46 6.07 -3.11
CA VAL A 110 0.61 5.11 -2.40
C VAL A 110 1.08 3.69 -2.62
N GLN A 111 0.77 2.84 -1.66
CA GLN A 111 1.04 1.41 -1.72
C GLN A 111 -0.27 0.63 -1.63
N VAL A 112 -0.40 -0.41 -2.42
CA VAL A 112 -1.62 -1.22 -2.45
C VAL A 112 -1.67 -2.14 -1.25
N LEU A 113 -2.76 -2.03 -0.47
CA LEU A 113 -3.07 -2.88 0.68
C LEU A 113 -3.91 -4.09 0.30
N LYS A 114 -4.90 -3.88 -0.56
CA LYS A 114 -5.84 -4.92 -1.00
C LYS A 114 -6.07 -4.80 -2.50
N GLU A 115 -6.17 -5.96 -3.14
CA GLU A 115 -6.46 -6.02 -4.57
C GLU A 115 -7.87 -5.52 -4.89
N PRO A 116 -8.10 -5.05 -6.13
CA PRO A 116 -9.44 -4.74 -6.60
C PRO A 116 -10.35 -5.97 -6.49
N ILE A 117 -11.55 -5.79 -5.99
CA ILE A 117 -12.55 -6.85 -5.88
C ILE A 117 -13.83 -6.41 -6.57
N GLY A 118 -14.28 -7.17 -7.56
CA GLY A 118 -15.50 -6.88 -8.30
C GLY A 118 -15.47 -5.50 -8.96
N THR A 119 -16.42 -4.64 -8.59
CA THR A 119 -16.49 -3.26 -9.10
C THR A 119 -15.65 -2.25 -8.32
N LYS A 120 -15.08 -2.67 -7.18
CA LYS A 120 -14.26 -1.80 -6.33
C LYS A 120 -12.82 -1.80 -6.77
N GLY A 121 -12.18 -0.62 -6.78
CA GLY A 121 -10.75 -0.50 -7.00
C GLY A 121 -9.92 -0.97 -5.81
N ALA A 122 -8.61 -0.99 -6.00
CA ALA A 122 -7.66 -1.37 -4.95
C ALA A 122 -7.75 -0.40 -3.75
N ARG A 123 -7.57 -0.93 -2.55
CA ARG A 123 -7.36 -0.11 -1.37
C ARG A 123 -5.87 0.23 -1.23
N VAL A 124 -5.56 1.48 -1.02
CA VAL A 124 -4.19 1.97 -0.92
C VAL A 124 -3.95 2.73 0.37
N THR A 125 -2.67 2.91 0.69
CA THR A 125 -2.21 3.66 1.87
C THR A 125 -1.05 4.57 1.50
N THR A 126 -0.88 5.67 2.22
CA THR A 126 0.33 6.49 2.12
C THR A 126 1.45 6.02 3.05
N HIS A 127 1.18 5.08 3.94
CA HIS A 127 2.19 4.41 4.77
C HIS A 127 2.94 3.39 3.93
N ILE A 128 4.10 3.78 3.43
CA ILE A 128 4.91 2.90 2.59
C ILE A 128 5.76 1.98 3.48
N THR A 129 5.63 0.68 3.26
CA THR A 129 6.44 -0.33 3.93
C THR A 129 7.19 -1.16 2.91
N LEU A 130 8.45 -1.42 3.19
CA LEU A 130 9.31 -2.28 2.38
C LEU A 130 9.79 -3.44 3.25
N PRO A 131 8.91 -4.42 3.50
CA PRO A 131 9.31 -5.54 4.34
C PRO A 131 10.41 -6.34 3.66
N GLY A 132 11.50 -6.56 4.36
CA GLY A 132 12.59 -7.44 3.92
C GLY A 132 12.27 -8.93 4.12
N ARG A 133 11.02 -9.26 4.35
CA ARG A 133 10.65 -10.59 4.77
C ARG A 133 9.30 -10.99 4.20
#